data_395f3ad397ed6311aaca1a615dcb3648
#
_entry.id   395f3ad397ed6311aaca1a615dcb3648
#
_cell.length_a   1.000
_cell.length_b   1.000
_cell.length_c   1.000
_cell.angle_alpha   90.00
_cell.angle_beta   90.00
_cell.angle_gamma   90.00
#
_symmetry.space_group_name_H-M   'P 1'
#
loop_
_entity.id
_entity.type
_entity.pdbx_description
1 polymer ?
#
loop_
_entity_poly.entity_id
_entity_poly.type
_entity_poly.pdbx_seq_one_letter_code
_entity_poly.pdbx_strand_id
1 'polypeptide(L)'
;MTPPGSKRPAGLAWPRGAGDVVVYDTTLRDGMQGEGMSLSVEEKVRVARILDDLGVPMIEAGFPTSNPKELELFERLREAGLSADVCAFGMTRRRGVAAEEDVALRVLAESWTPVSTIVGKTWGLHLEKVV
;
A
#
# COMPACT_ATOMS: atom_id res chain seq x y z
N MET A 1 -6.86 -1.12 22.17
CA MET A 1 -7.67 -0.36 21.19
C MET A 1 -7.19 1.08 21.24
N THR A 2 -6.64 1.61 20.16
CA THR A 2 -6.22 3.01 20.10
C THR A 2 -7.47 3.86 19.88
N PRO A 3 -7.71 4.94 20.66
CA PRO A 3 -8.91 5.74 20.50
C PRO A 3 -8.94 6.41 19.11
N PRO A 4 -10.12 6.60 18.50
CA PRO A 4 -10.25 7.29 17.23
C PRO A 4 -9.66 8.69 17.36
N GLY A 5 -8.76 9.06 16.43
CA GLY A 5 -8.12 10.37 16.38
C GLY A 5 -6.68 10.44 16.87
N SER A 6 -6.08 9.40 17.40
CA SER A 6 -4.66 9.41 17.71
C SER A 6 -3.85 9.16 16.43
N LYS A 7 -3.32 10.24 15.84
CA LYS A 7 -2.28 10.11 14.82
C LYS A 7 -1.11 9.35 15.43
N ARG A 8 -0.81 8.17 14.90
CA ARG A 8 0.37 7.43 15.32
C ARG A 8 1.62 8.26 15.03
N PRO A 9 2.56 8.35 15.96
CA PRO A 9 3.81 9.05 15.67
C PRO A 9 4.53 8.37 14.50
N ALA A 10 5.01 9.17 13.56
CA ALA A 10 5.87 8.70 12.48
C ALA A 10 7.06 7.94 13.07
N GLY A 11 7.34 6.74 12.57
CA GLY A 11 8.48 5.94 13.02
C GLY A 11 8.13 4.78 13.95
N LEU A 12 6.88 4.32 13.98
CA LEU A 12 6.52 3.16 14.77
C LEU A 12 7.16 1.88 14.20
N ALA A 13 8.12 1.34 14.96
CA ALA A 13 8.71 0.04 14.65
C ALA A 13 7.65 -1.08 14.73
N TRP A 14 7.57 -1.90 13.73
CA TRP A 14 6.79 -3.10 13.63
C TRP A 14 7.69 -4.34 13.81
N PRO A 15 7.25 -5.41 14.51
CA PRO A 15 6.15 -5.56 15.47
C PRO A 15 6.54 -5.03 16.87
N ARG A 16 5.55 -4.69 17.69
CA ARG A 16 5.76 -4.11 19.03
C ARG A 16 6.16 -5.09 20.11
N GLY A 17 5.99 -6.38 19.88
CA GLY A 17 6.35 -7.43 20.82
C GLY A 17 6.30 -8.81 20.20
N ALA A 18 6.96 -9.76 20.82
CA ALA A 18 6.85 -11.16 20.44
C ALA A 18 5.41 -11.61 20.71
N GLY A 19 4.66 -11.96 19.66
CA GLY A 19 3.27 -12.41 19.72
C GLY A 19 2.23 -11.41 19.18
N ASP A 20 2.60 -10.18 18.87
CA ASP A 20 1.68 -9.23 18.22
C ASP A 20 1.45 -9.62 16.76
N VAL A 21 0.18 -9.79 16.41
CA VAL A 21 -0.26 -10.02 15.02
C VAL A 21 -0.89 -8.74 14.49
N VAL A 22 -0.44 -8.30 13.29
CA VAL A 22 -0.99 -7.15 12.62
C VAL A 22 -1.65 -7.59 11.34
N VAL A 23 -2.90 -7.19 11.16
CA VAL A 23 -3.65 -7.44 9.94
C VAL A 23 -3.21 -6.44 8.88
N TYR A 24 -2.79 -6.95 7.74
CA TYR A 24 -2.43 -6.17 6.55
C TYR A 24 -3.39 -6.56 5.42
N ASP A 25 -4.34 -5.70 5.10
CA ASP A 25 -5.35 -5.96 4.08
C ASP A 25 -4.84 -5.56 2.69
N THR A 26 -4.99 -6.43 1.72
CA THR A 26 -4.57 -6.21 0.32
C THR A 26 -5.74 -6.20 -0.66
N THR A 27 -6.96 -6.05 -0.18
CA THR A 27 -8.17 -6.06 -1.02
C THR A 27 -8.09 -5.05 -2.16
N LEU A 28 -7.65 -3.82 -1.87
CA LEU A 28 -7.61 -2.73 -2.86
C LEU A 28 -6.47 -2.84 -3.86
N ARG A 29 -5.45 -3.64 -3.60
CA ARG A 29 -4.36 -3.89 -4.54
C ARG A 29 -4.46 -5.29 -5.15
N ASP A 30 -4.23 -6.34 -4.36
CA ASP A 30 -4.22 -7.71 -4.84
C ASP A 30 -5.63 -8.20 -5.19
N GLY A 31 -6.61 -7.87 -4.38
CA GLY A 31 -8.00 -8.20 -4.63
C GLY A 31 -8.55 -7.64 -5.96
N MET A 32 -8.01 -6.50 -6.43
CA MET A 32 -8.39 -5.92 -7.71
C MET A 32 -7.83 -6.65 -8.92
N GLN A 33 -6.92 -7.61 -8.73
CA GLN A 33 -6.41 -8.47 -9.79
C GLN A 33 -7.32 -9.66 -10.07
N GLY A 34 -8.36 -9.86 -9.27
CA GLY A 34 -9.37 -10.90 -9.48
C GLY A 34 -10.13 -10.71 -10.80
N GLU A 35 -10.45 -11.83 -11.47
CA GLU A 35 -11.22 -11.80 -12.70
C GLU A 35 -12.60 -11.13 -12.48
N GLY A 36 -12.95 -10.20 -13.33
CA GLY A 36 -14.22 -9.45 -13.24
C GLY A 36 -14.22 -8.33 -12.18
N MET A 37 -13.13 -8.11 -11.46
CA MET A 37 -13.02 -7.03 -10.49
C MET A 37 -12.67 -5.70 -11.18
N SER A 38 -13.56 -4.73 -11.06
CA SER A 38 -13.32 -3.36 -11.56
C SER A 38 -14.07 -2.37 -10.68
N LEU A 39 -13.37 -1.76 -9.74
CA LEU A 39 -13.92 -0.72 -8.89
C LEU A 39 -13.47 0.68 -9.37
N SER A 40 -14.38 1.63 -9.29
CA SER A 40 -14.06 3.05 -9.42
C SER A 40 -13.24 3.53 -8.22
N VAL A 41 -12.60 4.69 -8.36
CA VAL A 41 -11.87 5.34 -7.24
C VAL A 41 -12.80 5.53 -6.03
N GLU A 42 -14.04 5.96 -6.26
CA GLU A 42 -15.01 6.20 -5.20
C GLU A 42 -15.41 4.93 -4.47
N GLU A 43 -15.61 3.83 -5.19
CA GLU A 43 -15.88 2.51 -4.60
C GLU A 43 -14.68 2.00 -3.79
N LYS A 44 -13.46 2.18 -4.28
CA LYS A 44 -12.24 1.85 -3.53
C LYS A 44 -12.13 2.66 -2.22
N VAL A 45 -12.40 3.95 -2.25
CA VAL A 45 -12.44 4.78 -1.03
C VAL A 45 -13.50 4.30 -0.05
N ARG A 46 -14.67 3.89 -0.55
CA ARG A 46 -15.74 3.31 0.29
C ARG A 46 -15.31 2.00 0.94
N VAL A 47 -14.63 1.12 0.20
CA VAL A 47 -14.06 -0.11 0.75
C VAL A 47 -13.02 0.20 1.82
N ALA A 48 -12.13 1.17 1.59
CA ALA A 48 -11.15 1.60 2.58
C ALA A 48 -11.80 2.07 3.90
N ARG A 49 -12.90 2.83 3.80
CA ARG A 49 -13.67 3.26 4.99
C ARG A 49 -14.28 2.08 5.74
N ILE A 50 -14.83 1.10 5.03
CA ILE A 50 -15.38 -0.11 5.64
C ILE A 50 -14.28 -0.89 6.38
N LEU A 51 -13.11 -1.05 5.78
CA LEU A 51 -11.96 -1.71 6.42
C LEU A 51 -11.49 -0.94 7.66
N ASP A 52 -11.44 0.38 7.59
CA ASP A 52 -11.10 1.25 8.72
C ASP A 52 -12.12 1.12 9.87
N ASP A 53 -13.40 1.14 9.55
CA ASP A 53 -14.50 0.96 10.52
C ASP A 53 -14.45 -0.43 11.19
N LEU A 54 -14.01 -1.46 10.47
CA LEU A 54 -13.75 -2.79 11.00
C LEU A 54 -12.51 -2.86 11.91
N GLY A 55 -11.71 -1.80 11.94
CA GLY A 55 -10.50 -1.73 12.76
C GLY A 55 -9.27 -2.39 12.11
N VAL A 56 -9.27 -2.59 10.79
CA VAL A 56 -8.10 -3.06 10.05
C VAL A 56 -7.00 -1.99 10.15
N PRO A 57 -5.82 -2.32 10.71
CA PRO A 57 -4.81 -1.31 10.98
C PRO A 57 -3.99 -0.88 9.77
N MET A 58 -3.88 -1.71 8.73
CA MET A 58 -3.08 -1.43 7.53
C MET A 58 -3.84 -1.83 6.27
N ILE A 59 -3.94 -0.90 5.31
CA ILE A 59 -4.66 -1.08 4.04
C ILE A 59 -3.71 -0.79 2.89
N GLU A 60 -3.35 -1.82 2.11
CA GLU A 60 -2.56 -1.68 0.88
C GLU A 60 -3.46 -1.17 -0.25
N ALA A 61 -3.29 0.10 -0.59
CA ALA A 61 -4.20 0.77 -1.51
C ALA A 61 -3.91 0.49 -2.98
N GLY A 62 -2.65 0.30 -3.34
CA GLY A 62 -2.26 0.07 -4.72
C GLY A 62 -0.87 0.61 -5.06
N PHE A 63 -0.64 0.79 -6.34
CA PHE A 63 0.64 1.20 -6.92
C PHE A 63 0.54 2.65 -7.41
N PRO A 64 1.04 3.64 -6.65
CA PRO A 64 0.80 5.06 -6.94
C PRO A 64 1.39 5.55 -8.28
N THR A 65 2.29 4.78 -8.90
CA THR A 65 2.90 5.13 -10.19
C THR A 65 2.21 4.49 -11.39
N SER A 66 1.21 3.63 -11.20
CA SER A 66 0.70 2.79 -12.27
C SER A 66 -0.15 3.54 -13.30
N ASN A 67 -0.99 4.46 -12.86
CA ASN A 67 -1.88 5.22 -13.74
C ASN A 67 -2.55 6.39 -12.99
N PRO A 68 -3.20 7.34 -13.72
CA PRO A 68 -3.87 8.49 -13.12
C PRO A 68 -4.96 8.15 -12.09
N LYS A 69 -5.69 7.04 -12.28
CA LYS A 69 -6.73 6.61 -11.32
C LYS A 69 -6.14 6.20 -9.97
N GLU A 70 -4.97 5.55 -9.99
CA GLU A 70 -4.27 5.21 -8.75
C GLU A 70 -3.76 6.47 -8.03
N LEU A 71 -3.23 7.45 -8.76
CA LEU A 71 -2.86 8.75 -8.17
C LEU A 71 -4.07 9.42 -7.52
N GLU A 72 -5.20 9.51 -8.22
CA GLU A 72 -6.44 10.06 -7.68
C GLU A 72 -6.90 9.30 -6.43
N LEU A 73 -6.81 7.97 -6.43
CA LEU A 73 -7.14 7.16 -5.26
C LEU A 73 -6.30 7.56 -4.04
N PHE A 74 -4.99 7.68 -4.21
CA PHE A 74 -4.10 8.06 -3.11
C PHE A 74 -4.41 9.46 -2.57
N GLU A 75 -4.74 10.43 -3.42
CA GLU A 75 -5.19 11.76 -2.99
C GLU A 75 -6.50 11.70 -2.19
N ARG A 76 -7.48 10.95 -2.68
CA ARG A 76 -8.77 10.77 -2.01
C ARG A 76 -8.64 10.04 -0.66
N LEU A 77 -7.75 9.05 -0.57
CA LEU A 77 -7.46 8.35 0.68
C LEU A 77 -6.75 9.25 1.69
N ARG A 78 -5.87 10.14 1.24
CA ARG A 78 -5.23 11.14 2.08
C ARG A 78 -6.25 12.06 2.73
N GLU A 79 -7.25 12.49 1.97
CA GLU A 79 -8.34 13.36 2.44
C GLU A 79 -9.37 12.63 3.29
N ALA A 80 -9.48 11.31 3.16
CA ALA A 80 -10.50 10.51 3.82
C ALA A 80 -10.38 10.47 5.35
N GLY A 81 -9.21 10.81 5.92
CA GLY A 81 -8.98 10.86 7.35
C GLY A 81 -9.09 9.51 8.06
N LEU A 82 -8.64 8.44 7.41
CA LEU A 82 -8.66 7.08 7.96
C LEU A 82 -7.78 6.97 9.20
N SER A 83 -8.18 6.13 10.14
CA SER A 83 -7.37 5.71 11.29
C SER A 83 -6.34 4.65 10.91
N ALA A 84 -6.66 3.83 9.90
CA ALA A 84 -5.76 2.85 9.32
C ALA A 84 -4.57 3.51 8.62
N ASP A 85 -3.42 2.84 8.67
CA ASP A 85 -2.25 3.22 7.87
C ASP A 85 -2.48 2.80 6.40
N VAL A 86 -2.58 3.78 5.51
CA VAL A 86 -2.61 3.52 4.07
C VAL A 86 -1.20 3.16 3.62
N CYS A 87 -1.08 2.04 2.90
CA CYS A 87 0.21 1.53 2.43
C CYS A 87 0.30 1.63 0.92
N ALA A 88 1.42 2.17 0.42
CA ALA A 88 1.75 2.12 -1.00
C ALA A 88 2.46 0.80 -1.32
N PHE A 89 2.25 0.30 -2.54
CA PHE A 89 2.90 -0.91 -3.03
C PHE A 89 3.78 -0.61 -4.24
N GLY A 90 4.88 -1.34 -4.36
CA GLY A 90 5.74 -1.24 -5.53
C GLY A 90 6.69 -2.43 -5.66
N MET A 91 7.53 -2.34 -6.69
CA MET A 91 8.55 -3.34 -6.98
C MET A 91 9.92 -2.88 -6.47
N THR A 92 10.85 -3.81 -6.35
CA THR A 92 12.27 -3.48 -6.25
C THR A 92 12.73 -2.71 -7.50
N ARG A 93 13.91 -2.10 -7.44
CA ARG A 93 14.47 -1.33 -8.56
C ARG A 93 14.48 -2.13 -9.86
N ARG A 94 14.35 -1.45 -10.98
CA ARG A 94 14.50 -2.05 -12.32
C ARG A 94 15.92 -2.53 -12.55
N ARG A 95 16.06 -3.58 -13.33
CA ARG A 95 17.36 -4.13 -13.72
C ARG A 95 18.19 -3.07 -14.42
N GLY A 96 19.46 -2.94 -14.02
CA GLY A 96 20.39 -1.98 -14.61
C GLY A 96 20.21 -0.53 -14.22
N VAL A 97 19.23 -0.21 -13.36
CA VAL A 97 18.98 1.15 -12.86
C VAL A 97 19.41 1.22 -11.38
N ALA A 98 20.15 2.24 -10.99
CA ALA A 98 20.46 2.48 -9.59
C ALA A 98 19.17 2.81 -8.81
N ALA A 99 19.11 2.46 -7.53
CA ALA A 99 17.89 2.67 -6.72
C ALA A 99 17.50 4.15 -6.66
N GLU A 100 18.49 5.03 -6.58
CA GLU A 100 18.33 6.49 -6.53
C GLU A 100 17.78 7.08 -7.85
N GLU A 101 17.99 6.36 -8.95
CA GLU A 101 17.54 6.76 -10.30
C GLU A 101 16.21 6.13 -10.70
N ASP A 102 15.72 5.16 -9.91
CA ASP A 102 14.46 4.48 -10.20
C ASP A 102 13.28 5.35 -9.81
N VAL A 103 12.55 5.84 -10.81
CA VAL A 103 11.41 6.74 -10.64
C VAL A 103 10.31 6.11 -9.77
N ALA A 104 10.05 4.81 -9.92
CA ALA A 104 9.01 4.13 -9.14
C ALA A 104 9.39 4.05 -7.67
N LEU A 105 10.65 3.74 -7.36
CA LEU A 105 11.14 3.74 -5.98
C LEU A 105 11.15 5.15 -5.37
N ARG A 106 11.48 6.17 -6.16
CA ARG A 106 11.43 7.56 -5.71
C ARG A 106 10.00 7.96 -5.32
N VAL A 107 9.01 7.64 -6.15
CA VAL A 107 7.60 7.92 -5.83
C VAL A 107 7.16 7.22 -4.54
N LEU A 108 7.60 5.98 -4.32
CA LEU A 108 7.33 5.29 -3.04
C LEU A 108 8.00 5.97 -1.85
N ALA A 109 9.25 6.39 -2.01
CA ALA A 109 10.00 7.05 -0.94
C ALA A 109 9.45 8.44 -0.58
N GLU A 110 8.91 9.16 -1.57
CA GLU A 110 8.31 10.49 -1.44
C GLU A 110 6.81 10.44 -1.12
N SER A 111 6.21 9.26 -1.10
CA SER A 111 4.79 9.08 -0.79
C SER A 111 4.44 9.62 0.60
N TRP A 112 3.26 10.21 0.72
CA TRP A 112 2.70 10.61 2.02
C TRP A 112 2.31 9.41 2.91
N THR A 113 2.27 8.20 2.34
CA THR A 113 1.87 6.99 3.08
C THR A 113 2.91 6.63 4.14
N PRO A 114 2.50 6.24 5.36
CA PRO A 114 3.43 5.89 6.42
C PRO A 114 4.20 4.61 6.17
N VAL A 115 3.71 3.77 5.23
CA VAL A 115 4.31 2.49 4.88
C VAL A 115 4.36 2.32 3.38
N SER A 116 5.50 1.85 2.87
CA SER A 116 5.66 1.40 1.50
C SER A 116 6.09 -0.07 1.49
N THR A 117 5.34 -0.89 0.78
CA THR A 117 5.63 -2.32 0.61
C THR A 117 6.34 -2.53 -0.72
N ILE A 118 7.46 -3.24 -0.68
CA ILE A 118 8.27 -3.54 -1.85
C ILE A 118 8.30 -5.05 -2.06
N VAL A 119 7.97 -5.51 -3.27
CA VAL A 119 8.07 -6.92 -3.65
C VAL A 119 9.26 -7.16 -4.57
N GLY A 120 10.07 -8.16 -4.23
CA GLY A 120 11.16 -8.68 -5.07
C GLY A 120 10.84 -10.08 -5.56
N LYS A 121 11.21 -10.39 -6.81
CA LYS A 121 11.13 -11.74 -7.34
C LYS A 121 12.30 -12.56 -6.79
N THR A 122 12.00 -13.69 -6.15
CA THR A 122 13.01 -14.57 -5.53
C THR A 122 12.97 -16.00 -6.04
N TRP A 123 11.87 -16.38 -6.72
CA TRP A 123 11.75 -17.71 -7.31
C TRP A 123 12.54 -17.81 -8.63
N GLY A 124 13.36 -18.86 -8.79
CA GLY A 124 14.24 -19.05 -9.95
C GLY A 124 13.54 -18.92 -11.30
N LEU A 125 12.35 -19.52 -11.44
CA LEU A 125 11.55 -19.41 -12.66
C LEU A 125 11.18 -17.95 -13.00
N HIS A 126 10.82 -17.14 -11.98
CA HIS A 126 10.53 -15.73 -12.18
C HIS A 126 11.78 -14.94 -12.56
N LEU A 127 12.93 -15.28 -11.98
CA LEU A 127 14.20 -14.61 -12.30
C LEU A 127 14.66 -14.89 -13.73
N GLU A 128 14.35 -16.09 -14.25
CA GLU A 128 14.73 -16.49 -15.62
C GLU A 128 13.75 -15.99 -16.69
N LYS A 129 12.46 -15.89 -16.37
CA LYS A 129 11.40 -15.68 -17.37
C LYS A 129 10.69 -14.33 -17.29
N VAL A 130 10.77 -13.64 -16.17
CA VAL A 130 9.94 -12.45 -15.90
C VAL A 130 10.76 -11.20 -15.59
N VAL A 131 12.04 -11.35 -15.23
CA VAL A 131 12.92 -10.22 -14.82
C VAL A 131 14.00 -9.96 -15.87
#